data_1475f9e31176cbd4f337adcc07afd097
#
_entry.id   1475f9e31176cbd4f337adcc07afd097
#
_cell.length_a   1.000
_cell.length_b   1.000
_cell.length_c   1.000
_cell.angle_alpha   90.00
_cell.angle_beta   90.00
_cell.angle_gamma   90.00
#
_symmetry.space_group_name_H-M   'P 1'
#
loop_
_entity.id
_entity.type
_entity.pdbx_description
1 polymer ?
#
loop_
_entity_poly.entity_id
_entity_poly.type
_entity_poly.pdbx_seq_one_letter_code
_entity_poly.pdbx_strand_id
1 'polypeptide(L)'
;MQKIRINKLHADLNYNMIDEKYHIFNITTSEKYFKQGASIFDESLLEENVLSVCFQKGNSFYILMNRADANKRAIVNHLHSCNGGEQITVELKKGSEIPKHILIQLFLNALSNYDDDELAFNNLTGHLYCYHRTWLKHSKGEISQIHALEINVKEDLLLLSSVRTFSSEKLKSKIEFKKRKFEEYPKYVFGASRTLRRKLKDDNEAAYIMRQVRGVKKEIPFLLLQNLEKYESSKIGMIDRIISLSNKQYSQFLNLSFKEYLEAARVDYKTENKNENRDIITSLLSNVKINVIDCIGDTYSKTACENLKELFLLNYNHKIHFSTKLCKSALNIRLIHNKEYYLDDDQYLSNTKGYVVQHITLEDFNASALFAVNSIITELLIKDDLKNGKISLYNWGKLAFNKTWNFAYSEKAEEGNRYFIMSIAPNGCFSIKEQELDLFSYNEYSMFVEMFEDKAATARCIVSDGENISILSDTDLFTLPNYEDIKERLAIGDTYLRNEIAREELLSACLDVKFFRMEDKEYFFVGIIGNGMQPTIQCAANVRAVEIYKGNLNFQELLPLMSVTFVRNGQLTILPFPIKYIKEYINLSN
;
A
#
# COMPACT_ATOMS: atom_id res chain seq x y z
N MET A 1 2.82 19.67 -19.77
CA MET A 1 2.61 19.19 -18.39
C MET A 1 1.80 17.92 -18.47
N GLN A 2 2.28 16.87 -17.86
CA GLN A 2 1.60 15.58 -17.85
C GLN A 2 0.44 15.61 -16.84
N LYS A 3 -0.66 14.94 -17.15
CA LYS A 3 -1.76 14.80 -16.21
C LYS A 3 -1.52 13.60 -15.29
N ILE A 4 -1.76 13.78 -14.00
CA ILE A 4 -1.72 12.75 -12.98
C ILE A 4 -3.15 12.37 -12.65
N ARG A 5 -3.53 11.13 -12.92
CA ARG A 5 -4.83 10.56 -12.57
C ARG A 5 -4.71 9.81 -11.25
N ILE A 6 -5.66 10.03 -10.35
CA ILE A 6 -5.70 9.38 -9.03
C ILE A 6 -7.05 8.68 -8.81
N ASN A 7 -7.10 7.80 -7.81
CA ASN A 7 -8.30 7.03 -7.45
C ASN A 7 -9.42 7.86 -6.78
N LYS A 8 -9.41 9.18 -6.91
CA LYS A 8 -10.52 10.04 -6.46
C LYS A 8 -11.52 10.20 -7.60
N LEU A 9 -12.78 9.89 -7.33
CA LEU A 9 -13.85 9.98 -8.33
C LEU A 9 -14.34 11.42 -8.48
N HIS A 10 -14.70 11.74 -9.71
CA HIS A 10 -15.66 12.79 -10.05
C HIS A 10 -16.96 12.12 -10.44
N ALA A 11 -18.10 12.61 -9.95
CA ALA A 11 -19.39 12.02 -10.19
C ALA A 11 -20.41 13.11 -10.54
N ASP A 12 -21.02 12.97 -11.71
CA ASP A 12 -22.20 13.74 -12.12
C ASP A 12 -23.44 12.89 -11.85
N LEU A 13 -24.32 13.39 -10.99
CA LEU A 13 -25.53 12.71 -10.53
C LEU A 13 -26.78 13.46 -10.99
N ASN A 14 -27.69 12.77 -11.68
CA ASN A 14 -28.99 13.30 -12.04
C ASN A 14 -30.05 12.86 -11.02
N TYR A 15 -30.14 13.62 -9.93
CA TYR A 15 -31.05 13.29 -8.82
C TYR A 15 -32.52 13.19 -9.24
N ASN A 16 -32.99 14.02 -10.19
CA ASN A 16 -34.36 13.97 -10.65
C ASN A 16 -34.69 12.63 -11.34
N MET A 17 -33.82 12.22 -12.26
CA MET A 17 -33.98 10.93 -12.96
C MET A 17 -33.84 9.75 -12.00
N ILE A 18 -32.96 9.86 -10.99
CA ILE A 18 -32.81 8.84 -9.95
C ILE A 18 -34.14 8.71 -9.18
N ASP A 19 -34.71 9.81 -8.70
CA ASP A 19 -35.95 9.81 -7.92
C ASP A 19 -37.18 9.40 -8.74
N GLU A 20 -37.15 9.62 -10.06
CA GLU A 20 -38.20 9.14 -10.96
C GLU A 20 -38.15 7.61 -11.17
N LYS A 21 -36.95 7.05 -11.26
CA LYS A 21 -36.77 5.63 -11.62
C LYS A 21 -36.67 4.71 -10.40
N TYR A 22 -36.08 5.21 -9.31
CA TYR A 22 -35.74 4.39 -8.15
C TYR A 22 -36.36 4.90 -6.86
N HIS A 23 -36.61 3.98 -5.94
CA HIS A 23 -36.82 4.26 -4.53
C HIS A 23 -35.59 3.83 -3.74
N ILE A 24 -35.13 4.70 -2.84
CA ILE A 24 -34.03 4.41 -1.96
C ILE A 24 -34.53 4.51 -0.52
N PHE A 25 -34.45 3.40 0.20
CA PHE A 25 -34.86 3.35 1.59
C PHE A 25 -33.61 3.34 2.50
N ASN A 26 -33.65 4.21 3.51
CA ASN A 26 -32.72 4.11 4.63
C ASN A 26 -33.35 3.24 5.71
N ILE A 27 -32.61 2.25 6.17
CA ILE A 27 -33.03 1.29 7.17
C ILE A 27 -32.11 1.44 8.37
N THR A 28 -32.70 1.75 9.53
CA THR A 28 -31.96 1.98 10.77
C THR A 28 -32.53 1.16 11.92
N THR A 29 -31.69 0.85 12.90
CA THR A 29 -32.10 0.28 14.19
C THR A 29 -31.73 1.21 15.33
N SER A 30 -32.50 1.21 16.41
CA SER A 30 -32.18 1.92 17.64
C SER A 30 -30.99 1.32 18.39
N GLU A 31 -30.65 0.08 18.14
CA GLU A 31 -29.50 -0.61 18.71
C GLU A 31 -28.18 -0.13 18.06
N LYS A 32 -27.06 -0.29 18.77
CA LYS A 32 -25.73 0.07 18.24
C LYS A 32 -25.35 -0.69 16.97
N TYR A 33 -25.84 -1.94 16.85
CA TYR A 33 -25.61 -2.83 15.70
C TYR A 33 -26.85 -3.69 15.47
N PHE A 34 -27.07 -4.08 14.22
CA PHE A 34 -28.04 -5.15 13.91
C PHE A 34 -27.52 -6.47 14.50
N LYS A 35 -28.29 -7.12 15.38
CA LYS A 35 -27.89 -8.34 16.11
C LYS A 35 -27.53 -9.49 15.17
N GLN A 36 -28.27 -9.66 14.08
CA GLN A 36 -28.00 -10.71 13.10
C GLN A 36 -27.09 -10.28 11.96
N GLY A 37 -26.67 -8.99 11.95
CA GLY A 37 -25.76 -8.44 10.95
C GLY A 37 -26.35 -8.46 9.53
N ALA A 38 -25.46 -8.39 8.54
CA ALA A 38 -25.83 -8.32 7.13
C ALA A 38 -26.57 -9.54 6.59
N SER A 39 -26.51 -10.70 7.26
CA SER A 39 -27.12 -11.95 6.79
C SER A 39 -28.63 -11.89 6.67
N ILE A 40 -29.30 -11.09 7.51
CA ILE A 40 -30.74 -10.90 7.42
C ILE A 40 -31.16 -10.30 6.07
N PHE A 41 -30.35 -9.39 5.59
CA PHE A 41 -30.68 -8.61 4.40
C PHE A 41 -30.42 -9.38 3.11
N ASP A 42 -29.47 -10.31 3.11
CA ASP A 42 -29.17 -11.12 1.93
C ASP A 42 -30.31 -12.08 1.57
N GLU A 43 -31.04 -12.60 2.58
CA GLU A 43 -32.24 -13.47 2.34
C GLU A 43 -33.46 -12.65 1.94
N SER A 44 -33.78 -11.61 2.72
CA SER A 44 -34.99 -10.80 2.50
C SER A 44 -34.94 -10.00 1.21
N LEU A 45 -33.76 -9.60 0.80
CA LEU A 45 -33.57 -8.74 -0.35
C LEU A 45 -33.67 -9.50 -1.66
N LEU A 46 -33.37 -10.80 -1.69
CA LEU A 46 -33.57 -11.66 -2.85
C LEU A 46 -35.05 -11.83 -3.18
N GLU A 47 -35.92 -11.89 -2.17
CA GLU A 47 -37.36 -12.07 -2.34
C GLU A 47 -38.09 -10.77 -2.72
N GLU A 48 -37.54 -9.61 -2.32
CA GLU A 48 -38.19 -8.31 -2.47
C GLU A 48 -37.70 -7.47 -3.68
N ASN A 49 -37.04 -8.08 -4.65
CA ASN A 49 -36.51 -7.41 -5.87
C ASN A 49 -35.61 -6.19 -5.60
N VAL A 50 -34.82 -6.25 -4.53
CA VAL A 50 -33.84 -5.21 -4.22
C VAL A 50 -32.67 -5.30 -5.19
N LEU A 51 -32.30 -4.17 -5.81
CA LEU A 51 -31.19 -4.10 -6.75
C LEU A 51 -29.85 -4.11 -6.06
N SER A 52 -29.72 -3.40 -4.94
CA SER A 52 -28.48 -3.32 -4.19
C SER A 52 -28.67 -2.85 -2.75
N VAL A 53 -27.64 -3.11 -1.96
CA VAL A 53 -27.53 -2.69 -0.56
C VAL A 53 -26.21 -1.98 -0.35
N CYS A 54 -26.19 -0.97 0.50
CA CYS A 54 -24.96 -0.31 0.94
C CYS A 54 -25.02 -0.06 2.45
N PHE A 55 -23.99 -0.53 3.19
CA PHE A 55 -23.87 -0.25 4.63
C PHE A 55 -23.23 1.11 4.84
N GLN A 56 -23.80 1.91 5.75
CA GLN A 56 -23.20 3.17 6.16
C GLN A 56 -22.38 3.00 7.45
N LYS A 57 -23.00 2.50 8.49
CA LYS A 57 -22.39 2.16 9.80
C LYS A 57 -23.16 0.99 10.40
N GLY A 58 -22.72 0.46 11.53
CA GLY A 58 -23.26 -0.77 12.10
C GLY A 58 -24.77 -0.82 12.35
N ASN A 59 -25.45 0.34 12.41
CA ASN A 59 -26.89 0.44 12.66
C ASN A 59 -27.68 1.09 11.51
N SER A 60 -27.05 1.34 10.37
CA SER A 60 -27.69 1.98 9.22
C SER A 60 -27.23 1.39 7.89
N PHE A 61 -28.14 1.20 6.97
CA PHE A 61 -27.85 0.82 5.59
C PHE A 61 -28.91 1.36 4.64
N TYR A 62 -28.59 1.37 3.36
CA TYR A 62 -29.48 1.81 2.29
C TYR A 62 -29.76 0.66 1.34
N ILE A 63 -30.97 0.62 0.79
CA ILE A 63 -31.35 -0.28 -0.29
C ILE A 63 -31.85 0.52 -1.50
N LEU A 64 -31.49 0.06 -2.70
CA LEU A 64 -31.93 0.61 -3.98
C LEU A 64 -32.94 -0.37 -4.63
N MET A 65 -34.07 0.13 -5.08
CA MET A 65 -35.11 -0.65 -5.77
C MET A 65 -35.64 0.11 -6.97
N ASN A 66 -36.10 -0.60 -8.00
CA ASN A 66 -36.94 0.04 -9.02
C ASN A 66 -38.21 0.57 -8.37
N ARG A 67 -38.62 1.77 -8.73
CA ARG A 67 -39.83 2.38 -8.17
C ARG A 67 -41.11 1.55 -8.47
N ALA A 68 -41.15 0.89 -9.62
CA ALA A 68 -42.28 0.03 -10.02
C ALA A 68 -42.44 -1.18 -9.08
N ASP A 69 -41.34 -1.71 -8.54
CA ASP A 69 -41.31 -2.93 -7.72
C ASP A 69 -41.29 -2.62 -6.22
N ALA A 70 -41.08 -1.36 -5.84
CA ALA A 70 -40.84 -0.98 -4.46
C ALA A 70 -42.10 -1.05 -3.59
N ASN A 71 -42.08 -1.95 -2.61
CA ASN A 71 -43.15 -2.13 -1.63
C ASN A 71 -42.62 -1.95 -0.20
N LYS A 72 -42.69 -0.71 0.31
CA LYS A 72 -42.23 -0.38 1.66
C LYS A 72 -42.84 -1.29 2.74
N ARG A 73 -44.11 -1.65 2.62
CA ARG A 73 -44.83 -2.48 3.62
C ARG A 73 -44.28 -3.91 3.63
N ALA A 74 -43.99 -4.48 2.46
CA ALA A 74 -43.40 -5.81 2.34
C ALA A 74 -42.01 -5.81 2.98
N ILE A 75 -41.14 -4.82 2.66
CA ILE A 75 -39.83 -4.68 3.25
C ILE A 75 -39.91 -4.58 4.78
N VAL A 76 -40.79 -3.71 5.31
CA VAL A 76 -40.96 -3.55 6.76
C VAL A 76 -41.39 -4.86 7.42
N ASN A 77 -42.40 -5.54 6.86
CA ASN A 77 -42.88 -6.80 7.40
C ASN A 77 -41.79 -7.87 7.37
N HIS A 78 -41.07 -7.97 6.27
CA HIS A 78 -40.02 -8.97 6.11
C HIS A 78 -38.86 -8.71 7.09
N LEU A 79 -38.38 -7.48 7.18
CA LEU A 79 -37.32 -7.11 8.12
C LEU A 79 -37.73 -7.34 9.58
N HIS A 80 -38.98 -7.05 9.95
CA HIS A 80 -39.48 -7.35 11.30
C HIS A 80 -39.56 -8.85 11.59
N SER A 81 -39.99 -9.67 10.60
CA SER A 81 -40.03 -11.12 10.76
C SER A 81 -38.67 -11.77 10.98
N CYS A 82 -37.63 -11.21 10.35
CA CYS A 82 -36.26 -11.72 10.43
C CYS A 82 -35.47 -11.21 11.63
N ASN A 83 -35.88 -10.11 12.26
CA ASN A 83 -35.04 -9.36 13.20
C ASN A 83 -35.29 -9.65 14.69
N GLY A 84 -36.06 -10.65 15.03
CA GLY A 84 -36.20 -11.10 16.42
C GLY A 84 -36.72 -10.06 17.42
N GLY A 85 -37.51 -9.05 16.97
CA GLY A 85 -38.15 -8.05 17.82
C GLY A 85 -37.40 -6.72 17.97
N GLU A 86 -36.31 -6.48 17.24
CA GLU A 86 -35.68 -5.16 17.19
C GLU A 86 -36.57 -4.14 16.48
N GLN A 87 -36.58 -2.91 17.01
CA GLN A 87 -37.25 -1.80 16.33
C GLN A 87 -36.42 -1.36 15.12
N ILE A 88 -37.03 -1.49 13.94
CA ILE A 88 -36.45 -1.06 12.67
C ILE A 88 -37.27 0.08 12.13
N THR A 89 -36.58 1.12 11.68
CA THR A 89 -37.18 2.25 10.97
C THR A 89 -36.81 2.14 9.48
N VAL A 90 -37.79 2.27 8.61
CA VAL A 90 -37.62 2.28 7.16
C VAL A 90 -38.15 3.59 6.61
N GLU A 91 -37.24 4.40 6.07
CA GLU A 91 -37.55 5.73 5.54
C GLU A 91 -37.22 5.82 4.06
N LEU A 92 -38.15 6.33 3.26
CA LEU A 92 -37.86 6.68 1.87
C LEU A 92 -37.05 7.99 1.85
N LYS A 93 -35.94 7.99 1.14
CA LYS A 93 -35.07 9.16 0.96
C LYS A 93 -35.02 9.58 -0.51
N LYS A 94 -34.90 10.88 -0.76
CA LYS A 94 -34.57 11.40 -2.09
C LYS A 94 -33.07 11.22 -2.36
N GLY A 95 -32.69 11.07 -3.61
CA GLY A 95 -31.29 10.92 -3.99
C GLY A 95 -30.40 12.04 -3.48
N SER A 96 -30.91 13.28 -3.45
CA SER A 96 -30.18 14.44 -2.94
C SER A 96 -29.96 14.46 -1.41
N GLU A 97 -30.73 13.67 -0.65
CA GLU A 97 -30.60 13.54 0.81
C GLU A 97 -29.58 12.47 1.22
N ILE A 98 -29.09 11.69 0.26
CA ILE A 98 -28.19 10.58 0.51
C ILE A 98 -26.73 11.05 0.30
N PRO A 99 -25.80 10.69 1.18
CA PRO A 99 -24.38 10.99 0.95
C PRO A 99 -23.93 10.47 -0.41
N LYS A 100 -23.21 11.30 -1.19
CA LYS A 100 -22.80 10.97 -2.58
C LYS A 100 -22.09 9.63 -2.68
N HIS A 101 -21.17 9.33 -1.76
CA HIS A 101 -20.44 8.07 -1.78
C HIS A 101 -21.33 6.84 -1.59
N ILE A 102 -22.39 6.95 -0.75
CA ILE A 102 -23.38 5.89 -0.56
C ILE A 102 -24.20 5.69 -1.82
N LEU A 103 -24.66 6.78 -2.43
CA LEU A 103 -25.44 6.71 -3.67
C LEU A 103 -24.65 6.08 -4.81
N ILE A 104 -23.37 6.48 -4.98
CA ILE A 104 -22.47 5.88 -5.97
C ILE A 104 -22.26 4.39 -5.66
N GLN A 105 -22.02 4.05 -4.38
CA GLN A 105 -21.83 2.65 -3.98
C GLN A 105 -23.05 1.79 -4.25
N LEU A 106 -24.28 2.32 -4.06
CA LEU A 106 -25.51 1.61 -4.40
C LEU A 106 -25.56 1.28 -5.89
N PHE A 107 -25.27 2.24 -6.77
CA PHE A 107 -25.22 1.98 -8.22
C PHE A 107 -24.12 1.00 -8.61
N LEU A 108 -22.94 1.09 -8.00
CA LEU A 108 -21.87 0.11 -8.24
C LEU A 108 -22.27 -1.29 -7.77
N ASN A 109 -22.88 -1.41 -6.59
CA ASN A 109 -23.36 -2.71 -6.09
C ASN A 109 -24.49 -3.29 -6.97
N ALA A 110 -25.31 -2.44 -7.61
CA ALA A 110 -26.36 -2.87 -8.52
C ALA A 110 -25.84 -3.46 -9.85
N LEU A 111 -24.53 -3.31 -10.16
CA LEU A 111 -23.86 -4.03 -11.25
C LEU A 111 -23.90 -5.55 -11.06
N SER A 112 -24.20 -6.05 -9.86
CA SER A 112 -24.41 -7.48 -9.59
C SER A 112 -25.53 -8.10 -10.46
N ASN A 113 -26.43 -7.28 -10.98
CA ASN A 113 -27.49 -7.71 -11.88
C ASN A 113 -27.08 -7.68 -13.37
N TYR A 114 -25.82 -7.34 -13.66
CA TYR A 114 -25.28 -7.35 -15.01
C TYR A 114 -24.67 -8.71 -15.33
N ASP A 115 -25.08 -9.28 -16.44
CA ASP A 115 -24.56 -10.56 -16.94
C ASP A 115 -23.43 -10.31 -17.94
N ASP A 116 -22.27 -10.93 -17.69
CA ASP A 116 -21.08 -10.84 -18.54
C ASP A 116 -20.36 -12.19 -18.54
N ASP A 117 -19.91 -12.64 -19.70
CA ASP A 117 -19.31 -13.98 -19.86
C ASP A 117 -17.99 -14.14 -19.10
N GLU A 118 -17.26 -13.08 -18.85
CA GLU A 118 -15.91 -13.10 -18.24
C GLU A 118 -15.86 -12.50 -16.85
N LEU A 119 -16.67 -11.48 -16.62
CA LEU A 119 -16.75 -10.72 -15.39
C LEU A 119 -18.01 -11.15 -14.63
N ALA A 120 -17.83 -11.48 -13.36
CA ALA A 120 -18.95 -11.80 -12.51
C ALA A 120 -18.89 -11.03 -11.19
N PHE A 121 -20.05 -10.86 -10.58
CA PHE A 121 -20.25 -10.09 -9.36
C PHE A 121 -20.90 -10.94 -8.27
N ASN A 122 -20.86 -10.44 -7.05
CA ASN A 122 -21.66 -11.00 -5.97
C ASN A 122 -23.12 -10.53 -6.07
N ASN A 123 -24.02 -11.28 -5.45
CA ASN A 123 -25.37 -10.85 -5.22
C ASN A 123 -25.55 -10.44 -3.74
N LEU A 124 -26.04 -9.24 -3.51
CA LEU A 124 -26.59 -8.70 -2.27
C LEU A 124 -25.81 -8.90 -0.96
N THR A 125 -24.51 -8.72 -0.93
CA THR A 125 -23.74 -8.79 0.33
C THR A 125 -23.43 -7.42 0.96
N GLY A 126 -24.01 -6.33 0.44
CA GLY A 126 -23.74 -4.96 0.88
C GLY A 126 -22.37 -4.42 0.45
N HIS A 127 -21.58 -5.23 -0.27
CA HIS A 127 -20.28 -4.89 -0.84
C HIS A 127 -20.25 -5.27 -2.31
N LEU A 128 -19.49 -4.57 -3.12
CA LEU A 128 -19.21 -5.01 -4.48
C LEU A 128 -17.96 -5.90 -4.48
N TYR A 129 -18.16 -7.17 -4.78
CA TYR A 129 -17.10 -8.11 -5.14
C TYR A 129 -17.18 -8.43 -6.62
N CYS A 130 -16.13 -8.18 -7.35
CA CYS A 130 -16.02 -8.58 -8.74
C CYS A 130 -14.86 -9.55 -8.92
N TYR A 131 -14.99 -10.48 -9.84
CA TYR A 131 -13.96 -11.45 -10.14
C TYR A 131 -13.98 -11.82 -11.61
N HIS A 132 -12.79 -12.12 -12.11
CA HIS A 132 -12.59 -12.60 -13.47
C HIS A 132 -12.43 -14.12 -13.45
N ARG A 133 -12.84 -14.82 -14.52
CA ARG A 133 -12.74 -16.30 -14.61
C ARG A 133 -11.32 -16.82 -14.34
N THR A 134 -10.28 -16.06 -14.72
CA THR A 134 -8.88 -16.44 -14.50
C THR A 134 -8.44 -16.36 -13.04
N TRP A 135 -9.24 -15.75 -12.17
CA TRP A 135 -8.96 -15.63 -10.74
C TRP A 135 -9.54 -16.76 -9.90
N LEU A 136 -10.21 -17.72 -10.57
CA LEU A 136 -10.70 -18.93 -9.93
C LEU A 136 -9.58 -19.97 -9.85
N LYS A 137 -9.31 -20.47 -8.66
CA LYS A 137 -8.34 -21.56 -8.44
C LYS A 137 -9.07 -22.88 -8.32
N HIS A 138 -8.62 -23.85 -9.10
CA HIS A 138 -9.22 -25.19 -9.10
C HIS A 138 -8.30 -26.20 -8.38
N SER A 139 -8.93 -27.14 -7.70
CA SER A 139 -8.27 -28.30 -7.10
C SER A 139 -9.15 -29.52 -7.32
N LYS A 140 -8.61 -30.58 -7.92
CA LYS A 140 -9.33 -31.82 -8.25
C LYS A 140 -10.61 -31.58 -9.09
N GLY A 141 -10.56 -30.62 -10.03
CA GLY A 141 -11.71 -30.28 -10.90
C GLY A 141 -12.75 -29.35 -10.31
N GLU A 142 -12.65 -28.98 -9.03
CA GLU A 142 -13.58 -28.08 -8.37
C GLU A 142 -12.92 -26.74 -8.02
N ILE A 143 -13.72 -25.68 -7.90
CA ILE A 143 -13.24 -24.37 -7.48
C ILE A 143 -12.89 -24.45 -5.99
N SER A 144 -11.61 -24.30 -5.69
CA SER A 144 -11.09 -24.34 -4.33
C SER A 144 -11.00 -22.95 -3.69
N GLN A 145 -10.69 -21.92 -4.49
CA GLN A 145 -10.62 -20.53 -4.06
C GLN A 145 -11.13 -19.59 -5.15
N ILE A 146 -11.78 -18.52 -4.72
CA ILE A 146 -12.24 -17.43 -5.57
C ILE A 146 -11.51 -16.18 -5.10
N HIS A 147 -10.67 -15.59 -5.96
CA HIS A 147 -10.10 -14.29 -5.70
C HIS A 147 -11.02 -13.23 -6.28
N ALA A 148 -11.40 -12.26 -5.48
CA ALA A 148 -12.29 -11.18 -5.86
C ALA A 148 -11.67 -9.83 -5.53
N LEU A 149 -12.01 -8.82 -6.31
CA LEU A 149 -11.71 -7.44 -6.02
C LEU A 149 -12.94 -6.82 -5.33
N GLU A 150 -12.75 -6.39 -4.08
CA GLU A 150 -13.74 -5.60 -3.36
C GLU A 150 -13.55 -4.13 -3.70
N ILE A 151 -14.61 -3.47 -4.11
CA ILE A 151 -14.65 -2.06 -4.46
C ILE A 151 -15.50 -1.30 -3.45
N ASN A 152 -14.91 -0.25 -2.89
CA ASN A 152 -15.56 0.63 -1.93
C ASN A 152 -15.29 2.09 -2.26
N VAL A 153 -16.34 2.93 -2.16
CA VAL A 153 -16.25 4.38 -2.30
C VAL A 153 -16.34 5.02 -0.92
N LYS A 154 -15.34 5.80 -0.54
CA LYS A 154 -15.28 6.53 0.74
C LYS A 154 -15.95 7.89 0.66
N GLU A 155 -16.18 8.53 1.83
CA GLU A 155 -16.86 9.82 1.97
C GLU A 155 -16.29 10.94 1.07
N ASP A 156 -14.99 10.96 0.88
CA ASP A 156 -14.26 11.90 0.01
C ASP A 156 -14.21 11.48 -1.47
N LEU A 157 -15.04 10.52 -1.86
CA LEU A 157 -15.12 9.90 -3.18
C LEU A 157 -13.84 9.15 -3.59
N LEU A 158 -13.06 8.67 -2.66
CA LEU A 158 -11.96 7.75 -2.96
C LEU A 158 -12.49 6.36 -3.28
N LEU A 159 -12.12 5.85 -4.46
CA LEU A 159 -12.36 4.47 -4.82
C LEU A 159 -11.24 3.61 -4.25
N LEU A 160 -11.56 2.82 -3.26
CA LEU A 160 -10.64 1.84 -2.69
C LEU A 160 -10.91 0.46 -3.26
N SER A 161 -9.86 -0.30 -3.43
CA SER A 161 -9.95 -1.67 -3.93
C SER A 161 -9.02 -2.59 -3.14
N SER A 162 -9.57 -3.71 -2.66
CA SER A 162 -8.82 -4.73 -1.92
C SER A 162 -9.09 -6.12 -2.48
N VAL A 163 -8.07 -6.99 -2.45
CA VAL A 163 -8.24 -8.37 -2.87
C VAL A 163 -8.80 -9.18 -1.71
N ARG A 164 -9.89 -9.89 -1.96
CA ARG A 164 -10.51 -10.84 -1.03
C ARG A 164 -10.40 -12.25 -1.58
N THR A 165 -10.24 -13.22 -0.70
CA THR A 165 -10.22 -14.63 -1.07
C THR A 165 -11.32 -15.37 -0.35
N PHE A 166 -12.15 -16.03 -1.12
CA PHE A 166 -13.17 -16.94 -0.63
C PHE A 166 -12.65 -18.36 -0.79
N SER A 167 -12.43 -19.06 0.32
CA SER A 167 -11.86 -20.41 0.34
C SER A 167 -12.93 -21.45 0.66
N SER A 168 -12.97 -22.51 -0.15
CA SER A 168 -13.92 -23.62 0.04
C SER A 168 -13.73 -24.32 1.39
N GLU A 169 -14.81 -24.77 2.00
CA GLU A 169 -14.83 -25.60 3.20
C GLU A 169 -13.99 -26.89 3.05
N LYS A 170 -13.82 -27.39 1.82
CA LYS A 170 -12.96 -28.54 1.52
C LYS A 170 -11.49 -28.31 1.82
N LEU A 171 -11.07 -27.04 1.95
CA LEU A 171 -9.73 -26.65 2.37
C LEU A 171 -9.61 -26.43 3.89
N LYS A 172 -10.65 -26.72 4.69
CA LYS A 172 -10.70 -26.47 6.13
C LYS A 172 -9.47 -26.97 6.88
N SER A 173 -8.95 -28.15 6.53
CA SER A 173 -7.77 -28.74 7.17
C SER A 173 -6.45 -28.01 6.86
N LYS A 174 -6.39 -27.21 5.80
CA LYS A 174 -5.22 -26.42 5.38
C LYS A 174 -5.27 -24.96 5.84
N ILE A 175 -6.34 -24.58 6.52
CA ILE A 175 -6.59 -23.21 6.94
C ILE A 175 -6.26 -23.09 8.44
N GLU A 176 -5.29 -22.25 8.79
CA GLU A 176 -5.06 -21.86 10.18
C GLU A 176 -6.12 -20.87 10.66
N PHE A 177 -6.85 -21.24 11.68
CA PHE A 177 -7.85 -20.42 12.34
C PHE A 177 -7.26 -19.85 13.64
N LYS A 178 -6.92 -18.56 13.67
CA LYS A 178 -6.29 -17.95 14.85
C LYS A 178 -7.26 -17.56 15.98
N LYS A 179 -8.51 -17.17 15.66
CA LYS A 179 -9.44 -16.61 16.65
C LYS A 179 -10.89 -17.11 16.55
N ARG A 180 -11.31 -17.70 15.44
CA ARG A 180 -12.70 -18.15 15.22
C ARG A 180 -12.69 -19.52 14.56
N LYS A 181 -13.66 -20.36 14.90
CA LYS A 181 -13.87 -21.64 14.21
C LYS A 181 -14.49 -21.39 12.83
N PHE A 182 -14.35 -22.35 11.92
CA PHE A 182 -14.92 -22.24 10.55
C PHE A 182 -16.42 -21.94 10.58
N GLU A 183 -17.13 -22.54 11.51
CA GLU A 183 -18.58 -22.42 11.68
C GLU A 183 -19.05 -21.00 12.01
N GLU A 184 -18.18 -20.20 12.61
CA GLU A 184 -18.44 -18.81 13.03
C GLU A 184 -18.25 -17.77 11.92
N TYR A 185 -17.70 -18.20 10.77
CA TYR A 185 -17.53 -17.29 9.62
C TYR A 185 -18.80 -17.23 8.78
N PRO A 186 -19.09 -16.04 8.20
CA PRO A 186 -20.11 -15.91 7.16
C PRO A 186 -19.80 -16.85 5.99
N LYS A 187 -20.79 -17.62 5.56
CA LYS A 187 -20.65 -18.61 4.49
C LYS A 187 -21.26 -18.07 3.21
N TYR A 188 -20.63 -18.39 2.11
CA TYR A 188 -21.04 -18.03 0.77
C TYR A 188 -21.14 -19.28 -0.08
N VAL A 189 -21.91 -19.22 -1.15
CA VAL A 189 -21.97 -20.23 -2.20
C VAL A 189 -21.64 -19.60 -3.54
N PHE A 190 -21.15 -20.43 -4.45
CA PHE A 190 -20.83 -20.06 -5.81
C PHE A 190 -21.62 -20.99 -6.73
N GLY A 191 -22.80 -20.56 -7.11
CA GLY A 191 -23.74 -21.38 -7.87
C GLY A 191 -23.41 -21.50 -9.35
N ALA A 192 -24.27 -22.24 -10.07
CA ALA A 192 -24.14 -22.45 -11.52
C ALA A 192 -24.20 -21.14 -12.33
N SER A 193 -24.85 -20.11 -11.80
CA SER A 193 -24.89 -18.75 -12.36
C SER A 193 -23.58 -17.98 -12.22
N ARG A 194 -22.52 -18.59 -11.67
CA ARG A 194 -21.25 -17.95 -11.34
C ARG A 194 -21.36 -16.74 -10.41
N THR A 195 -22.46 -16.63 -9.69
CA THR A 195 -22.70 -15.53 -8.76
C THR A 195 -22.28 -15.94 -7.34
N LEU A 196 -21.51 -15.11 -6.67
CA LEU A 196 -21.17 -15.28 -5.27
C LEU A 196 -22.29 -14.69 -4.41
N ARG A 197 -22.95 -15.50 -3.59
CA ARG A 197 -24.02 -15.06 -2.68
C ARG A 197 -23.87 -15.69 -1.31
N ARG A 198 -24.61 -15.17 -0.34
CA ARG A 198 -24.71 -15.82 0.98
C ARG A 198 -25.29 -17.21 0.85
N LYS A 199 -24.78 -18.13 1.71
CA LYS A 199 -25.32 -19.47 1.84
C LYS A 199 -26.61 -19.41 2.67
N LEU A 200 -27.71 -19.83 2.07
CA LEU A 200 -29.00 -20.04 2.74
C LEU A 200 -29.00 -21.40 3.45
N LYS A 201 -30.00 -21.62 4.34
CA LYS A 201 -30.10 -22.88 5.11
C LYS A 201 -30.29 -24.11 4.23
N ASP A 202 -31.04 -23.95 3.14
CA ASP A 202 -31.39 -25.02 2.22
C ASP A 202 -30.43 -25.22 1.06
N ASP A 203 -29.31 -24.45 1.02
CA ASP A 203 -28.29 -24.60 -0.02
C ASP A 203 -27.45 -25.87 0.20
N ASN A 204 -27.43 -26.72 -0.81
CA ASN A 204 -26.63 -27.95 -0.82
C ASN A 204 -25.20 -27.74 -1.38
N GLU A 205 -24.91 -26.56 -1.95
CA GLU A 205 -23.59 -26.26 -2.51
C GLU A 205 -22.52 -26.14 -1.43
N ALA A 206 -21.27 -26.39 -1.85
CA ALA A 206 -20.11 -26.24 -0.99
C ALA A 206 -19.99 -24.80 -0.48
N ALA A 207 -19.77 -24.64 0.82
CA ALA A 207 -19.60 -23.35 1.44
C ALA A 207 -18.19 -22.79 1.21
N TYR A 208 -18.14 -21.48 0.98
CA TYR A 208 -16.92 -20.68 0.97
C TYR A 208 -16.93 -19.72 2.15
N ILE A 209 -15.76 -19.48 2.73
CA ILE A 209 -15.57 -18.42 3.74
C ILE A 209 -14.62 -17.36 3.19
N MET A 210 -14.94 -16.09 3.46
CA MET A 210 -14.03 -15.00 3.14
C MET A 210 -12.86 -15.01 4.12
N ARG A 211 -11.65 -15.08 3.57
CA ARG A 211 -10.43 -15.07 4.36
C ARG A 211 -9.37 -14.21 3.70
N GLN A 212 -8.65 -13.46 4.52
CA GLN A 212 -7.43 -12.80 4.07
C GLN A 212 -6.28 -13.81 4.18
N VAL A 213 -5.78 -14.29 3.04
CA VAL A 213 -4.63 -15.19 2.96
C VAL A 213 -3.36 -14.35 2.76
N ARG A 214 -2.31 -14.63 3.53
CA ARG A 214 -1.00 -13.98 3.33
C ARG A 214 -0.49 -14.29 1.91
N GLY A 215 0.00 -13.27 1.22
CA GLY A 215 0.55 -13.44 -0.14
C GLY A 215 -0.44 -13.25 -1.30
N VAL A 216 -1.74 -13.14 -1.05
CA VAL A 216 -2.78 -12.98 -2.09
C VAL A 216 -2.62 -11.71 -2.95
N LYS A 217 -1.86 -10.72 -2.49
CA LYS A 217 -1.51 -9.56 -3.33
C LYS A 217 -0.86 -9.93 -4.67
N LYS A 218 -0.24 -11.11 -4.74
CA LYS A 218 0.39 -11.66 -5.96
C LYS A 218 -0.57 -12.41 -6.88
N GLU A 219 -1.76 -12.79 -6.40
CA GLU A 219 -2.71 -13.62 -7.15
C GLU A 219 -3.52 -12.82 -8.19
N ILE A 220 -3.76 -11.53 -7.92
CA ILE A 220 -4.32 -10.61 -8.91
C ILE A 220 -3.22 -9.59 -9.23
N PRO A 221 -2.63 -9.66 -10.41
CA PRO A 221 -1.59 -8.72 -10.83
C PRO A 221 -2.18 -7.31 -10.92
N PHE A 222 -1.38 -6.32 -10.54
CA PHE A 222 -1.84 -4.93 -10.54
C PHE A 222 -2.13 -4.45 -11.96
N LEU A 223 -1.22 -4.69 -12.90
CA LEU A 223 -1.37 -4.31 -14.30
C LEU A 223 -0.67 -5.31 -15.21
N LEU A 224 -1.34 -5.74 -16.28
CA LEU A 224 -0.82 -6.63 -17.33
C LEU A 224 -0.98 -5.94 -18.69
N LEU A 225 0.07 -5.95 -19.50
CA LEU A 225 0.15 -5.24 -20.79
C LEU A 225 0.45 -6.17 -21.98
N GLN A 226 0.23 -7.49 -21.84
CA GLN A 226 0.50 -8.46 -22.91
C GLN A 226 -0.51 -8.35 -24.08
N ASN A 227 -1.77 -8.21 -23.75
CA ASN A 227 -2.89 -8.02 -24.65
C ASN A 227 -4.09 -7.48 -23.87
N LEU A 228 -5.19 -7.17 -24.58
CA LEU A 228 -6.39 -6.60 -23.98
C LEU A 228 -7.03 -7.53 -22.93
N GLU A 229 -7.16 -8.83 -23.22
CA GLU A 229 -7.70 -9.82 -22.28
C GLU A 229 -6.90 -9.88 -20.96
N LYS A 230 -5.57 -9.84 -21.06
CA LYS A 230 -4.70 -9.81 -19.87
C LYS A 230 -4.82 -8.49 -19.11
N TYR A 231 -4.92 -7.37 -19.82
CA TYR A 231 -5.16 -6.07 -19.21
C TYR A 231 -6.48 -6.08 -18.42
N GLU A 232 -7.58 -6.53 -19.02
CA GLU A 232 -8.90 -6.60 -18.38
C GLU A 232 -8.94 -7.55 -17.20
N SER A 233 -8.10 -8.58 -17.19
CA SER A 233 -7.92 -9.49 -16.05
C SER A 233 -6.94 -9.00 -14.98
N SER A 234 -6.38 -7.81 -15.11
CA SER A 234 -5.59 -7.15 -14.08
C SER A 234 -6.45 -6.32 -13.13
N LYS A 235 -5.91 -5.95 -11.96
CA LYS A 235 -6.62 -5.10 -11.00
C LYS A 235 -7.03 -3.75 -11.61
N ILE A 236 -6.14 -3.12 -12.35
CA ILE A 236 -6.39 -1.82 -13.00
C ILE A 236 -7.40 -1.94 -14.14
N GLY A 237 -7.25 -2.95 -15.00
CA GLY A 237 -8.22 -3.20 -16.07
C GLY A 237 -9.62 -3.50 -15.53
N MET A 238 -9.70 -4.20 -14.41
CA MET A 238 -10.98 -4.45 -13.74
C MET A 238 -11.62 -3.18 -13.19
N ILE A 239 -10.85 -2.29 -12.56
CA ILE A 239 -11.35 -0.98 -12.08
C ILE A 239 -11.86 -0.15 -13.26
N ASP A 240 -11.10 -0.07 -14.35
CA ASP A 240 -11.51 0.61 -15.57
C ASP A 240 -12.83 0.03 -16.13
N ARG A 241 -12.90 -1.30 -16.24
CA ARG A 241 -14.10 -1.99 -16.73
C ARG A 241 -15.33 -1.72 -15.87
N ILE A 242 -15.20 -1.74 -14.54
CA ILE A 242 -16.31 -1.43 -13.62
C ILE A 242 -16.83 -0.01 -13.81
N ILE A 243 -15.94 0.98 -13.92
CA ILE A 243 -16.35 2.38 -14.15
C ILE A 243 -17.02 2.51 -15.54
N SER A 244 -16.46 1.88 -16.57
CA SER A 244 -17.03 1.88 -17.93
C SER A 244 -18.42 1.22 -17.97
N LEU A 245 -18.60 0.09 -17.29
CA LEU A 245 -19.88 -0.60 -17.18
C LEU A 245 -20.90 0.24 -16.41
N SER A 246 -20.50 0.86 -15.31
CA SER A 246 -21.36 1.75 -14.53
C SER A 246 -21.86 2.91 -15.40
N ASN A 247 -20.98 3.55 -16.13
CA ASN A 247 -21.32 4.67 -17.02
C ASN A 247 -22.24 4.22 -18.18
N LYS A 248 -22.01 3.02 -18.73
CA LYS A 248 -22.87 2.46 -19.78
C LYS A 248 -24.26 2.13 -19.25
N GLN A 249 -24.34 1.44 -18.11
CA GLN A 249 -25.60 0.93 -17.55
C GLN A 249 -26.46 2.05 -16.95
N TYR A 250 -25.80 3.03 -16.34
CA TYR A 250 -26.48 4.08 -15.58
C TYR A 250 -26.29 5.48 -16.17
N SER A 251 -26.02 5.61 -17.47
CA SER A 251 -25.70 6.87 -18.16
C SER A 251 -26.70 8.01 -17.93
N GLN A 252 -27.97 7.71 -17.70
CA GLN A 252 -29.03 8.70 -17.43
C GLN A 252 -29.01 9.20 -15.97
N PHE A 253 -28.41 8.46 -15.06
CA PHE A 253 -28.46 8.69 -13.62
C PHE A 253 -27.12 9.11 -13.05
N LEU A 254 -26.05 8.56 -13.59
CA LEU A 254 -24.70 8.64 -13.03
C LEU A 254 -23.65 8.61 -14.15
N ASN A 255 -22.67 9.52 -14.06
CA ASN A 255 -21.46 9.45 -14.85
C ASN A 255 -20.23 9.58 -13.93
N LEU A 256 -19.34 8.59 -13.97
CA LEU A 256 -18.14 8.51 -13.14
C LEU A 256 -16.90 8.71 -13.98
N SER A 257 -15.97 9.49 -13.47
CA SER A 257 -14.60 9.59 -13.99
C SER A 257 -13.60 9.72 -12.84
N PHE A 258 -12.33 9.48 -13.12
CA PHE A 258 -11.28 9.75 -12.14
C PHE A 258 -10.78 11.19 -12.25
N LYS A 259 -10.49 11.82 -11.10
CA LYS A 259 -9.92 13.17 -11.09
C LYS A 259 -8.49 13.16 -11.63
N GLU A 260 -8.20 14.19 -12.42
CA GLU A 260 -6.90 14.45 -12.99
C GLU A 260 -6.36 15.80 -12.52
N TYR A 261 -5.08 15.82 -12.18
CA TYR A 261 -4.36 17.03 -11.76
C TYR A 261 -3.17 17.26 -12.67
N LEU A 262 -2.81 18.53 -12.87
CA LEU A 262 -1.59 18.87 -13.59
C LEU A 262 -0.38 18.56 -12.70
N GLU A 263 0.64 17.97 -13.30
CA GLU A 263 1.93 17.81 -12.68
C GLU A 263 2.51 19.18 -12.34
N ALA A 264 2.80 19.45 -11.06
CA ALA A 264 3.34 20.74 -10.63
C ALA A 264 4.85 20.83 -10.90
N ALA A 265 5.59 19.74 -10.66
CA ALA A 265 6.98 19.60 -11.07
C ALA A 265 7.37 18.12 -11.16
N ARG A 266 8.41 17.87 -11.93
CA ARG A 266 9.02 16.56 -12.12
C ARG A 266 10.50 16.64 -11.78
N VAL A 267 11.01 15.67 -11.05
CA VAL A 267 12.43 15.55 -10.76
C VAL A 267 12.95 14.29 -11.42
N ASP A 268 13.71 14.50 -12.48
CA ASP A 268 14.35 13.41 -13.19
C ASP A 268 15.51 12.86 -12.34
N TYR A 269 15.49 11.56 -12.11
CA TYR A 269 16.59 10.88 -11.48
C TYR A 269 17.72 10.67 -12.49
N LYS A 270 18.72 11.54 -12.46
CA LYS A 270 19.86 11.46 -13.38
C LYS A 270 20.90 10.46 -12.90
N THR A 271 21.49 9.78 -13.87
CA THR A 271 22.62 8.83 -13.68
C THR A 271 23.86 9.49 -13.04
N GLU A 272 23.99 10.79 -13.15
CA GLU A 272 25.06 11.60 -12.55
C GLU A 272 25.15 11.42 -11.03
N ASN A 273 24.02 11.27 -10.34
CA ASN A 273 24.02 11.05 -8.90
C ASN A 273 24.59 9.68 -8.47
N LYS A 274 24.56 8.66 -9.35
CA LYS A 274 25.15 7.35 -9.05
C LYS A 274 26.66 7.40 -9.01
N ASN A 275 27.29 8.12 -9.94
CA ASN A 275 28.74 8.25 -10.00
C ASN A 275 29.25 9.04 -8.79
N GLU A 276 28.58 10.14 -8.46
CA GLU A 276 28.95 10.95 -7.29
C GLU A 276 28.87 10.14 -5.99
N ASN A 277 27.82 9.36 -5.79
CA ASN A 277 27.72 8.51 -4.60
C ASN A 277 28.84 7.46 -4.54
N ARG A 278 29.19 6.86 -5.69
CA ARG A 278 30.30 5.93 -5.80
C ARG A 278 31.63 6.57 -5.42
N ASP A 279 31.86 7.80 -5.87
CA ASP A 279 33.09 8.55 -5.59
C ASP A 279 33.17 8.91 -4.10
N ILE A 280 32.08 9.34 -3.47
CA ILE A 280 31.99 9.58 -2.04
C ILE A 280 32.30 8.30 -1.27
N ILE A 281 31.64 7.20 -1.58
CA ILE A 281 31.88 5.91 -0.91
C ILE A 281 33.32 5.46 -1.10
N THR A 282 33.90 5.53 -2.30
CA THR A 282 35.30 5.16 -2.57
C THR A 282 36.25 6.00 -1.74
N SER A 283 35.99 7.30 -1.65
CA SER A 283 36.79 8.20 -0.81
C SER A 283 36.73 7.85 0.68
N LEU A 284 35.53 7.56 1.20
CA LEU A 284 35.35 7.15 2.59
C LEU A 284 36.05 5.82 2.88
N LEU A 285 35.93 4.84 2.00
CA LEU A 285 36.55 3.52 2.14
C LEU A 285 38.07 3.57 2.09
N SER A 286 38.68 4.57 1.44
CA SER A 286 40.14 4.69 1.36
C SER A 286 40.80 4.78 2.73
N ASN A 287 40.09 5.26 3.74
CA ASN A 287 40.60 5.47 5.10
C ASN A 287 40.05 4.46 6.13
N VAL A 288 39.27 3.49 5.72
CA VAL A 288 38.58 2.54 6.61
C VAL A 288 38.97 1.11 6.24
N LYS A 289 39.19 0.26 7.24
CA LYS A 289 39.38 -1.17 7.05
C LYS A 289 38.04 -1.90 7.04
N ILE A 290 37.87 -2.80 6.08
CA ILE A 290 36.71 -3.73 6.05
C ILE A 290 37.23 -5.11 6.47
N ASN A 291 36.62 -5.67 7.49
CA ASN A 291 36.94 -6.95 8.09
C ASN A 291 35.79 -7.94 7.86
N VAL A 292 36.07 -9.06 7.18
CA VAL A 292 35.08 -10.09 6.88
C VAL A 292 35.32 -11.32 7.75
N ILE A 293 34.23 -11.82 8.34
CA ILE A 293 34.25 -12.96 9.23
C ILE A 293 33.32 -14.01 8.63
N ASP A 294 33.90 -15.11 8.17
CA ASP A 294 33.14 -16.29 7.77
C ASP A 294 32.76 -17.09 9.03
N CYS A 295 31.49 -17.01 9.41
CA CYS A 295 30.96 -17.74 10.57
C CYS A 295 30.49 -19.16 10.22
N ILE A 296 30.52 -19.56 8.93
CA ILE A 296 30.05 -20.84 8.42
C ILE A 296 31.24 -21.80 8.23
N GLY A 297 32.24 -21.38 7.45
CA GLY A 297 33.49 -22.09 7.27
C GLY A 297 33.45 -23.24 6.25
N ASP A 298 32.38 -23.42 5.52
CA ASP A 298 32.23 -24.45 4.49
C ASP A 298 32.79 -24.01 3.12
N THR A 299 32.67 -24.87 2.12
CA THR A 299 33.16 -24.58 0.77
C THR A 299 32.36 -23.50 0.09
N TYR A 300 31.04 -23.42 0.34
CA TYR A 300 30.15 -22.42 -0.25
C TYR A 300 30.42 -21.03 0.35
N SER A 301 30.58 -20.94 1.66
CA SER A 301 30.90 -19.67 2.32
C SER A 301 32.28 -19.14 1.90
N LYS A 302 33.28 -20.00 1.72
CA LYS A 302 34.60 -19.62 1.20
C LYS A 302 34.49 -19.03 -0.21
N THR A 303 33.68 -19.66 -1.08
CA THR A 303 33.43 -19.13 -2.43
C THR A 303 32.73 -17.78 -2.38
N ALA A 304 31.74 -17.62 -1.50
CA ALA A 304 31.06 -16.34 -1.29
C ALA A 304 32.02 -15.25 -0.79
N CYS A 305 32.95 -15.58 0.11
CA CYS A 305 34.00 -14.68 0.58
C CYS A 305 34.94 -14.21 -0.54
N GLU A 306 35.38 -15.10 -1.42
CA GLU A 306 36.22 -14.72 -2.58
C GLU A 306 35.43 -13.84 -3.55
N ASN A 307 34.17 -14.17 -3.85
CA ASN A 307 33.29 -13.32 -4.66
C ASN A 307 33.13 -11.93 -4.06
N LEU A 308 32.93 -11.84 -2.74
CA LEU A 308 32.84 -10.58 -2.02
C LEU A 308 34.12 -9.75 -2.19
N LYS A 309 35.27 -10.38 -2.06
CA LYS A 309 36.58 -9.72 -2.24
C LYS A 309 36.76 -9.15 -3.65
N GLU A 310 36.40 -9.93 -4.68
CA GLU A 310 36.45 -9.47 -6.07
C GLU A 310 35.49 -8.28 -6.31
N LEU A 311 34.28 -8.35 -5.79
CA LEU A 311 33.29 -7.29 -5.94
C LEU A 311 33.72 -5.98 -5.26
N PHE A 312 34.34 -6.03 -4.08
CA PHE A 312 34.90 -4.83 -3.42
C PHE A 312 36.06 -4.24 -4.21
N LEU A 313 36.94 -5.08 -4.75
CA LEU A 313 38.06 -4.62 -5.56
C LEU A 313 37.58 -3.97 -6.88
N LEU A 314 36.65 -4.61 -7.60
CA LEU A 314 36.14 -4.12 -8.88
C LEU A 314 35.31 -2.83 -8.74
N ASN A 315 34.48 -2.74 -7.72
CA ASN A 315 33.56 -1.60 -7.61
C ASN A 315 34.15 -0.41 -6.89
N TYR A 316 35.03 -0.61 -5.92
CA TYR A 316 35.53 0.45 -5.03
C TYR A 316 37.04 0.51 -4.94
N ASN A 317 37.77 -0.33 -5.69
CA ASN A 317 39.21 -0.49 -5.61
C ASN A 317 39.71 -0.68 -4.15
N HIS A 318 38.90 -1.40 -3.34
CA HIS A 318 39.13 -1.59 -1.92
C HIS A 318 39.43 -3.04 -1.59
N LYS A 319 40.50 -3.25 -0.78
CA LYS A 319 40.92 -4.58 -0.30
C LYS A 319 40.26 -4.88 1.04
N ILE A 320 39.54 -5.99 1.12
CA ILE A 320 38.97 -6.49 2.37
C ILE A 320 39.93 -7.44 3.07
N HIS A 321 39.81 -7.53 4.39
CA HIS A 321 40.59 -8.41 5.25
C HIS A 321 39.70 -9.52 5.81
N PHE A 322 40.21 -10.72 5.89
CA PHE A 322 39.53 -11.85 6.51
C PHE A 322 40.10 -12.10 7.91
N SER A 323 39.22 -12.33 8.88
CA SER A 323 39.61 -12.66 10.26
C SER A 323 38.55 -13.55 10.92
N THR A 324 38.90 -14.08 12.08
CA THR A 324 37.98 -14.90 12.89
C THR A 324 37.32 -14.08 14.01
N LYS A 325 37.69 -12.79 14.18
CA LYS A 325 37.16 -11.94 15.26
C LYS A 325 36.74 -10.57 14.77
N LEU A 326 35.78 -9.98 15.47
CA LEU A 326 35.35 -8.60 15.24
C LEU A 326 36.50 -7.61 15.60
N CYS A 327 36.62 -6.58 14.79
CA CYS A 327 37.62 -5.50 14.96
C CYS A 327 36.88 -4.18 15.26
N LYS A 328 37.25 -3.52 16.40
CA LYS A 328 36.62 -2.24 16.81
C LYS A 328 36.96 -1.06 15.89
N SER A 329 38.13 -1.12 15.23
CA SER A 329 38.63 -0.08 14.33
C SER A 329 38.34 -0.36 12.86
N ALA A 330 37.44 -1.32 12.57
CA ALA A 330 37.06 -1.69 11.21
C ALA A 330 35.56 -1.78 11.08
N LEU A 331 35.08 -1.65 9.86
CA LEU A 331 33.72 -2.06 9.46
C LEU A 331 33.71 -3.58 9.32
N ASN A 332 32.85 -4.26 10.05
CA ASN A 332 32.83 -5.72 10.08
C ASN A 332 31.66 -6.27 9.26
N ILE A 333 31.93 -7.28 8.45
CA ILE A 333 30.93 -8.05 7.72
C ILE A 333 30.97 -9.46 8.29
N ARG A 334 29.82 -9.98 8.70
CA ARG A 334 29.67 -11.38 9.12
C ARG A 334 28.87 -12.14 8.09
N LEU A 335 29.46 -13.19 7.52
CA LEU A 335 28.76 -14.15 6.66
C LEU A 335 28.17 -15.24 7.54
N ILE A 336 26.85 -15.35 7.55
CA ILE A 336 26.05 -16.26 8.37
C ILE A 336 25.02 -16.99 7.48
N HIS A 337 24.35 -18.00 8.00
CA HIS A 337 23.14 -18.55 7.40
C HIS A 337 21.92 -17.66 7.67
N ASN A 338 20.82 -17.91 6.95
CA ASN A 338 19.54 -17.25 7.24
C ASN A 338 18.97 -17.71 8.60
N LYS A 339 17.99 -16.98 9.11
CA LYS A 339 17.38 -17.24 10.44
C LYS A 339 16.80 -18.65 10.56
N GLU A 340 16.30 -19.23 9.47
CA GLU A 340 15.67 -20.55 9.46
C GLU A 340 16.67 -21.69 9.72
N TYR A 341 17.95 -21.47 9.49
CA TYR A 341 19.03 -22.42 9.76
C TYR A 341 19.32 -22.57 11.27
N TYR A 342 19.14 -21.51 12.04
CA TYR A 342 19.46 -21.50 13.46
C TYR A 342 18.28 -21.96 14.32
N LEU A 343 18.55 -22.77 15.35
CA LEU A 343 17.52 -23.32 16.26
C LEU A 343 17.03 -22.27 17.27
N ASP A 344 17.83 -21.26 17.57
CA ASP A 344 17.49 -20.16 18.45
C ASP A 344 18.03 -18.81 17.96
N ASP A 345 17.42 -17.73 18.46
CA ASP A 345 17.77 -16.36 18.07
C ASP A 345 19.17 -15.94 18.61
N ASP A 346 19.66 -16.51 19.70
CA ASP A 346 20.96 -16.16 20.30
C ASP A 346 22.12 -16.59 19.41
N GLN A 347 21.99 -17.71 18.70
CA GLN A 347 22.99 -18.13 17.71
C GLN A 347 23.03 -17.20 16.50
N TYR A 348 21.86 -16.69 16.09
CA TYR A 348 21.73 -15.76 14.97
C TYR A 348 22.19 -14.34 15.36
N LEU A 349 21.77 -13.85 16.52
CA LEU A 349 21.98 -12.50 17.05
C LEU A 349 23.23 -12.38 17.94
N SER A 350 24.34 -12.98 17.59
CA SER A 350 25.56 -12.90 18.42
C SER A 350 25.87 -11.47 18.92
N ASN A 351 26.42 -11.35 20.12
CA ASN A 351 26.75 -10.04 20.72
C ASN A 351 27.74 -9.24 19.87
N THR A 352 27.21 -8.23 19.17
CA THR A 352 27.99 -7.30 18.33
C THR A 352 28.07 -5.90 18.93
N LYS A 353 27.67 -5.73 20.20
CA LYS A 353 27.61 -4.44 20.89
C LYS A 353 28.97 -3.73 20.90
N GLY A 354 29.00 -2.50 20.44
CA GLY A 354 30.19 -1.68 20.34
C GLY A 354 31.04 -1.87 19.08
N TYR A 355 30.61 -2.74 18.17
CA TYR A 355 31.20 -2.92 16.85
C TYR A 355 30.27 -2.38 15.75
N VAL A 356 30.85 -1.93 14.65
CA VAL A 356 30.07 -1.66 13.42
C VAL A 356 30.03 -2.95 12.64
N VAL A 357 28.83 -3.56 12.54
CA VAL A 357 28.66 -4.90 11.95
C VAL A 357 27.46 -4.93 11.00
N GLN A 358 27.67 -5.55 9.85
CA GLN A 358 26.60 -5.91 8.91
C GLN A 358 26.62 -7.43 8.69
N HIS A 359 25.45 -8.04 8.78
CA HIS A 359 25.29 -9.46 8.49
C HIS A 359 24.96 -9.66 7.01
N ILE A 360 25.51 -10.70 6.42
CA ILE A 360 25.17 -11.19 5.08
C ILE A 360 24.74 -12.63 5.24
N THR A 361 23.60 -12.99 4.70
CA THR A 361 23.15 -14.38 4.63
C THR A 361 23.69 -15.04 3.38
N LEU A 362 24.25 -16.22 3.52
CA LEU A 362 24.86 -16.96 2.39
C LEU A 362 23.83 -17.24 1.29
N GLU A 363 22.59 -17.56 1.68
CA GLU A 363 21.49 -17.89 0.80
C GLU A 363 21.07 -16.70 -0.08
N ASP A 364 21.03 -15.49 0.49
CA ASP A 364 20.63 -14.27 -0.21
C ASP A 364 21.78 -13.68 -1.06
N PHE A 365 23.02 -13.85 -0.61
CA PHE A 365 24.19 -13.29 -1.29
C PHE A 365 24.42 -13.88 -2.68
N ASN A 366 24.20 -15.19 -2.86
CA ASN A 366 24.41 -15.88 -4.13
C ASN A 366 23.41 -15.47 -5.23
N ALA A 367 22.28 -14.86 -4.89
CA ALA A 367 21.22 -14.50 -5.84
C ALA A 367 21.40 -13.11 -6.50
N SER A 368 22.17 -12.16 -5.91
CA SER A 368 22.23 -10.78 -6.40
C SER A 368 23.49 -10.00 -5.96
N ALA A 369 24.64 -10.60 -6.13
CA ALA A 369 25.93 -10.17 -5.55
C ALA A 369 26.31 -8.68 -5.72
N LEU A 370 26.05 -8.05 -6.88
CA LEU A 370 26.46 -6.66 -7.12
C LEU A 370 25.60 -5.66 -6.35
N PHE A 371 24.28 -5.85 -6.32
CA PHE A 371 23.35 -4.99 -5.57
C PHE A 371 23.55 -5.15 -4.06
N ALA A 372 23.88 -6.36 -3.61
CA ALA A 372 24.13 -6.66 -2.22
C ALA A 372 25.31 -5.87 -1.68
N VAL A 373 26.44 -5.78 -2.40
CA VAL A 373 27.64 -5.07 -1.94
C VAL A 373 27.39 -3.60 -1.71
N ASN A 374 26.68 -2.92 -2.61
CA ASN A 374 26.35 -1.50 -2.44
C ASN A 374 25.47 -1.25 -1.20
N SER A 375 24.49 -2.11 -0.95
CA SER A 375 23.62 -2.02 0.22
C SER A 375 24.42 -2.29 1.51
N ILE A 376 25.26 -3.30 1.52
CA ILE A 376 26.11 -3.67 2.66
C ILE A 376 27.02 -2.51 3.07
N ILE A 377 27.71 -1.91 2.09
CA ILE A 377 28.61 -0.78 2.35
C ILE A 377 27.84 0.41 2.88
N THR A 378 26.73 0.75 2.25
CA THR A 378 25.91 1.89 2.68
C THR A 378 25.40 1.70 4.11
N GLU A 379 24.93 0.51 4.47
CA GLU A 379 24.47 0.21 5.83
C GLU A 379 25.60 0.22 6.84
N LEU A 380 26.79 -0.26 6.49
CA LEU A 380 27.99 -0.16 7.34
C LEU A 380 28.38 1.29 7.58
N LEU A 381 28.42 2.13 6.55
CA LEU A 381 28.75 3.55 6.67
C LEU A 381 27.71 4.32 7.48
N ILE A 382 26.41 4.00 7.33
CA ILE A 382 25.34 4.58 8.18
C ILE A 382 25.57 4.20 9.65
N LYS A 383 25.92 2.95 9.95
CA LYS A 383 26.22 2.51 11.31
C LYS A 383 27.48 3.17 11.88
N ASP A 384 28.48 3.40 11.03
CA ASP A 384 29.69 4.14 11.42
C ASP A 384 29.39 5.63 11.69
N ASP A 385 28.58 6.25 10.84
CA ASP A 385 28.06 7.61 11.04
C ASP A 385 27.29 7.72 12.38
N LEU A 386 26.42 6.74 12.69
CA LEU A 386 25.69 6.69 13.96
C LEU A 386 26.63 6.62 15.16
N LYS A 387 27.73 5.86 15.06
CA LYS A 387 28.75 5.78 16.09
C LYS A 387 29.52 7.08 16.25
N ASN A 388 29.80 7.77 15.14
CA ASN A 388 30.61 8.98 15.12
C ASN A 388 29.79 10.28 15.29
N GLY A 389 28.47 10.21 15.22
CA GLY A 389 27.54 11.35 15.34
C GLY A 389 27.64 12.35 14.18
N LYS A 390 28.10 11.90 12.99
CA LYS A 390 28.24 12.76 11.81
C LYS A 390 27.92 11.98 10.53
N ILE A 391 27.06 12.54 9.70
CA ILE A 391 26.71 11.98 8.40
C ILE A 391 27.84 12.25 7.41
N SER A 392 28.48 11.19 6.93
CA SER A 392 29.59 11.22 5.98
C SER A 392 29.14 11.02 4.51
N LEU A 393 28.03 10.33 4.29
CA LEU A 393 27.53 9.94 2.97
C LEU A 393 26.88 11.09 2.17
N TYR A 394 26.80 12.28 2.75
CA TYR A 394 26.12 13.42 2.15
C TYR A 394 27.05 14.61 1.98
N ASN A 395 27.00 15.24 0.81
CA ASN A 395 27.76 16.46 0.56
C ASN A 395 27.02 17.70 1.09
N TRP A 396 27.28 18.07 2.33
CA TRP A 396 26.63 19.19 3.02
C TRP A 396 26.86 20.55 2.36
N GLY A 397 27.89 20.70 1.53
CA GLY A 397 28.15 21.91 0.76
C GLY A 397 27.13 22.18 -0.36
N LYS A 398 26.36 21.15 -0.75
CA LYS A 398 25.29 21.27 -1.75
C LYS A 398 23.95 21.68 -1.18
N LEU A 399 23.75 21.51 0.10
CA LEU A 399 22.55 21.96 0.79
C LEU A 399 22.78 23.34 1.36
N ALA A 400 21.84 24.24 1.11
CA ALA A 400 21.77 25.52 1.80
C ALA A 400 21.29 25.33 3.27
N PHE A 401 21.80 24.29 3.96
CA PHE A 401 21.54 24.10 5.39
C PHE A 401 22.37 25.10 6.19
N ASN A 402 21.79 26.25 6.45
CA ASN A 402 22.38 27.27 7.32
C ASN A 402 21.82 27.22 8.76
N LYS A 403 20.89 26.29 9.03
CA LYS A 403 20.23 26.09 10.33
C LYS A 403 20.26 24.61 10.73
N THR A 404 19.97 24.33 11.99
CA THR A 404 19.73 22.95 12.46
C THR A 404 18.35 22.47 12.00
N TRP A 405 18.31 21.29 11.43
CA TRP A 405 17.08 20.64 11.01
C TRP A 405 16.71 19.51 11.96
N ASN A 406 15.41 19.38 12.25
CA ASN A 406 14.86 18.32 13.08
C ASN A 406 13.98 17.41 12.23
N PHE A 407 14.19 16.11 12.41
CA PHE A 407 13.41 15.06 11.75
C PHE A 407 12.81 14.17 12.84
N ALA A 408 11.48 14.17 12.94
CA ALA A 408 10.78 13.32 13.90
C ALA A 408 10.15 12.12 13.19
N TYR A 409 10.21 10.96 13.85
CA TYR A 409 9.68 9.68 13.36
C TYR A 409 8.97 8.95 14.50
N SER A 410 7.82 8.34 14.17
CA SER A 410 7.05 7.51 15.09
C SER A 410 7.18 6.04 14.72
N GLU A 411 7.54 5.20 15.67
CA GLU A 411 7.59 3.75 15.56
C GLU A 411 6.52 3.10 16.43
N LYS A 412 5.80 2.14 15.85
CA LYS A 412 4.79 1.37 16.58
C LYS A 412 5.45 0.27 17.40
N ALA A 413 5.31 0.32 18.71
CA ALA A 413 5.73 -0.71 19.65
C ALA A 413 4.53 -1.52 20.19
N GLU A 414 4.79 -2.53 21.01
CA GLU A 414 3.74 -3.36 21.62
C GLU A 414 2.86 -2.56 22.60
N GLU A 415 3.44 -1.62 23.34
CA GLU A 415 2.79 -0.79 24.36
C GLU A 415 2.47 0.64 23.88
N GLY A 416 2.38 0.89 22.56
CA GLY A 416 2.07 2.21 22.02
C GLY A 416 3.04 2.67 20.95
N ASN A 417 3.20 3.99 20.80
CA ASN A 417 4.14 4.57 19.84
C ASN A 417 5.38 5.10 20.58
N ARG A 418 6.56 4.88 19.99
CA ARG A 418 7.82 5.49 20.39
C ARG A 418 8.15 6.61 19.41
N TYR A 419 8.68 7.72 19.91
CA TYR A 419 8.97 8.91 19.11
C TYR A 419 10.44 9.21 19.14
N PHE A 420 11.04 9.38 17.98
CA PHE A 420 12.46 9.64 17.83
C PHE A 420 12.67 10.94 17.06
N ILE A 421 13.58 11.76 17.55
CA ILE A 421 13.94 13.03 16.93
C ILE A 421 15.42 13.06 16.64
N MET A 422 15.77 13.28 15.37
CA MET A 422 17.11 13.49 14.88
C MET A 422 17.31 14.97 14.58
N SER A 423 18.26 15.59 15.25
CA SER A 423 18.67 16.98 15.00
C SER A 423 19.99 16.98 14.24
N ILE A 424 20.04 17.65 13.08
CA ILE A 424 21.21 17.70 12.20
C ILE A 424 21.68 19.14 12.05
N ALA A 425 22.91 19.40 12.43
CA ALA A 425 23.58 20.70 12.26
C ALA A 425 24.04 20.90 10.80
N PRO A 426 24.31 22.16 10.36
CA PRO A 426 24.73 22.45 8.99
C PRO A 426 25.98 21.73 8.50
N ASN A 427 26.85 21.27 9.40
CA ASN A 427 28.08 20.52 9.09
C ASN A 427 27.86 18.99 9.04
N GLY A 428 26.61 18.52 9.18
CA GLY A 428 26.26 17.10 9.20
C GLY A 428 26.44 16.40 10.54
N CYS A 429 26.87 17.07 11.58
CA CYS A 429 26.85 16.51 12.94
C CYS A 429 25.39 16.36 13.40
N PHE A 430 25.08 15.25 14.08
CA PHE A 430 23.72 14.98 14.49
C PHE A 430 23.62 14.34 15.88
N SER A 431 22.44 14.41 16.44
CA SER A 431 22.03 13.65 17.63
C SER A 431 20.65 13.03 17.39
N ILE A 432 20.42 11.86 17.99
CA ILE A 432 19.11 11.21 17.99
C ILE A 432 18.69 11.03 19.45
N LYS A 433 17.43 11.42 19.73
CA LYS A 433 16.82 11.30 21.05
C LYS A 433 15.49 10.59 20.92
N GLU A 434 15.19 9.72 21.87
CA GLU A 434 13.85 9.24 22.11
C GLU A 434 13.11 10.26 22.97
N GLN A 435 11.93 10.65 22.57
CA GLN A 435 11.08 11.65 23.25
C GLN A 435 9.82 10.98 23.79
N GLU A 436 9.58 11.13 25.07
CA GLU A 436 8.35 10.74 25.72
C GLU A 436 7.46 11.97 25.95
N LEU A 437 6.13 11.79 25.94
CA LEU A 437 5.18 12.78 26.42
C LEU A 437 5.19 12.75 27.95
N ASP A 438 5.93 13.66 28.55
CA ASP A 438 5.88 13.90 29.98
C ASP A 438 5.26 15.29 30.24
N LEU A 439 4.15 15.31 30.97
CA LEU A 439 3.45 16.55 31.35
C LEU A 439 4.33 17.48 32.21
N PHE A 440 5.36 16.96 32.84
CA PHE A 440 6.25 17.73 33.72
C PHE A 440 7.53 18.23 33.02
N SER A 441 7.82 17.71 31.82
CA SER A 441 9.04 18.06 31.07
C SER A 441 8.72 18.48 29.63
N TYR A 442 7.75 19.37 29.47
CA TYR A 442 7.41 19.90 28.14
C TYR A 442 8.60 20.68 27.57
N ASN A 443 9.05 20.28 26.38
CA ASN A 443 10.16 20.90 25.68
C ASN A 443 9.83 21.13 24.19
N GLU A 444 10.75 21.71 23.43
CA GLU A 444 10.57 22.01 22.00
C GLU A 444 10.18 20.79 21.14
N TYR A 445 10.50 19.57 21.59
CA TYR A 445 10.21 18.31 20.87
C TYR A 445 8.85 17.71 21.24
N SER A 446 8.28 18.11 22.37
CA SER A 446 6.95 17.64 22.82
C SER A 446 5.86 17.96 21.79
N MET A 447 5.98 19.11 21.14
CA MET A 447 5.08 19.51 20.03
C MET A 447 5.09 18.49 18.88
N PHE A 448 6.22 17.86 18.55
CA PHE A 448 6.23 16.84 17.49
C PHE A 448 5.48 15.58 17.91
N VAL A 449 5.55 15.22 19.19
CA VAL A 449 4.80 14.08 19.72
C VAL A 449 3.30 14.36 19.66
N GLU A 450 2.86 15.53 20.09
CA GLU A 450 1.45 15.95 19.99
C GLU A 450 0.95 15.90 18.54
N MET A 451 1.74 16.39 17.58
CA MET A 451 1.39 16.31 16.16
C MET A 451 1.24 14.86 15.65
N PHE A 452 2.07 13.94 16.16
CA PHE A 452 1.92 12.52 15.83
C PHE A 452 0.68 11.92 16.47
N GLU A 453 0.36 12.27 17.72
CA GLU A 453 -0.85 11.79 18.41
C GLU A 453 -2.11 12.26 17.70
N ASP A 454 -2.18 13.51 17.30
CA ASP A 454 -3.31 14.06 16.54
C ASP A 454 -3.52 13.39 15.18
N LYS A 455 -2.45 12.91 14.55
CA LYS A 455 -2.44 12.28 13.23
C LYS A 455 -1.88 10.85 13.24
N ALA A 456 -2.00 10.15 14.35
CA ALA A 456 -1.34 8.87 14.63
C ALA A 456 -1.52 7.80 13.54
N ALA A 457 -2.64 7.81 12.80
CA ALA A 457 -2.89 6.83 11.74
C ALA A 457 -2.11 7.11 10.45
N THR A 458 -1.78 8.35 10.14
CA THR A 458 -1.30 8.78 8.82
C THR A 458 0.06 9.43 8.80
N ALA A 459 0.44 10.19 9.84
CA ALA A 459 1.74 10.87 9.91
C ALA A 459 2.90 9.85 9.92
N ARG A 460 3.89 10.09 9.07
CA ARG A 460 5.09 9.23 8.93
C ARG A 460 6.37 9.93 9.33
N CYS A 461 6.43 11.22 9.11
CA CYS A 461 7.60 12.03 9.40
C CYS A 461 7.18 13.47 9.61
N ILE A 462 7.79 14.14 10.56
CA ILE A 462 7.71 15.59 10.74
C ILE A 462 9.09 16.15 10.47
N VAL A 463 9.15 17.23 9.70
CA VAL A 463 10.40 17.93 9.36
C VAL A 463 10.29 19.38 9.80
N SER A 464 11.34 19.88 10.42
CA SER A 464 11.44 21.29 10.85
C SER A 464 12.84 21.84 10.60
N ASP A 465 12.92 23.09 10.15
CA ASP A 465 14.16 23.86 10.07
C ASP A 465 14.29 24.85 11.27
N GLY A 466 13.46 24.66 12.31
CA GLY A 466 13.38 25.50 13.48
C GLY A 466 12.29 26.60 13.38
N GLU A 467 12.04 27.14 12.19
CA GLU A 467 11.01 28.16 11.94
C GLU A 467 9.79 27.60 11.23
N ASN A 468 10.01 26.68 10.31
CA ASN A 468 9.02 26.05 9.47
C ASN A 468 8.83 24.58 9.86
N ILE A 469 7.62 24.06 9.72
CA ILE A 469 7.28 22.68 10.08
C ILE A 469 6.37 22.09 9.02
N SER A 470 6.70 20.90 8.54
CA SER A 470 5.87 20.11 7.63
C SER A 470 5.70 18.68 8.09
N ILE A 471 4.52 18.12 7.84
CA ILE A 471 4.14 16.76 8.18
C ILE A 471 4.00 15.98 6.88
N LEU A 472 4.74 14.89 6.76
CA LEU A 472 4.59 13.93 5.66
C LEU A 472 3.68 12.80 6.12
N SER A 473 2.56 12.61 5.40
CA SER A 473 1.53 11.64 5.77
C SER A 473 1.26 10.65 4.64
N ASP A 474 0.98 9.40 5.01
CA ASP A 474 0.42 8.44 4.07
C ASP A 474 -1.03 8.83 3.75
N THR A 475 -1.46 8.49 2.56
CA THR A 475 -2.83 8.69 2.10
C THR A 475 -3.38 7.39 1.50
N ASP A 476 -4.68 7.31 1.35
CA ASP A 476 -5.34 6.26 0.59
C ASP A 476 -5.33 6.53 -0.93
N LEU A 477 -4.64 7.59 -1.35
CA LEU A 477 -4.50 7.93 -2.76
C LEU A 477 -3.45 7.03 -3.44
N PHE A 478 -3.75 6.65 -4.68
CA PHE A 478 -2.79 6.02 -5.57
C PHE A 478 -2.99 6.51 -7.01
N THR A 479 -1.94 6.43 -7.80
CA THR A 479 -1.97 6.87 -9.19
C THR A 479 -2.59 5.80 -10.10
N LEU A 480 -3.31 6.26 -11.11
CA LEU A 480 -3.92 5.43 -12.14
C LEU A 480 -3.31 5.75 -13.51
N PRO A 481 -3.18 4.76 -14.40
CA PRO A 481 -2.72 4.99 -15.76
C PRO A 481 -3.79 5.65 -16.63
N ASN A 482 -3.40 6.07 -17.84
CA ASN A 482 -4.34 6.44 -18.88
C ASN A 482 -4.93 5.20 -19.53
N TYR A 483 -6.14 4.84 -19.17
CA TYR A 483 -6.82 3.62 -19.62
C TYR A 483 -7.10 3.63 -21.12
N GLU A 484 -7.50 4.78 -21.66
CA GLU A 484 -7.87 4.94 -23.07
C GLU A 484 -6.67 4.68 -23.96
N ASP A 485 -5.55 5.30 -23.64
CA ASP A 485 -4.30 5.14 -24.37
C ASP A 485 -3.75 3.70 -24.29
N ILE A 486 -3.83 3.06 -23.12
CA ILE A 486 -3.46 1.65 -22.97
C ILE A 486 -4.33 0.75 -23.85
N LYS A 487 -5.65 0.91 -23.82
CA LYS A 487 -6.56 0.08 -24.61
C LYS A 487 -6.37 0.27 -26.12
N GLU A 488 -6.20 1.51 -26.57
CA GLU A 488 -5.95 1.83 -27.96
C GLU A 488 -4.66 1.14 -28.47
N ARG A 489 -3.57 1.29 -27.73
CA ARG A 489 -2.28 0.66 -28.08
C ARG A 489 -2.31 -0.87 -28.00
N LEU A 490 -3.00 -1.45 -27.03
CA LEU A 490 -3.19 -2.90 -26.97
C LEU A 490 -4.05 -3.41 -28.15
N ALA A 491 -5.07 -2.65 -28.57
CA ALA A 491 -5.94 -3.03 -29.68
C ALA A 491 -5.19 -3.08 -31.01
N ILE A 492 -4.24 -2.16 -31.25
CA ILE A 492 -3.39 -2.16 -32.47
C ILE A 492 -2.22 -3.17 -32.39
N GLY A 493 -2.10 -3.91 -31.29
CA GLY A 493 -1.05 -4.91 -31.13
C GLY A 493 0.34 -4.32 -30.90
N ASP A 494 0.43 -3.13 -30.30
CA ASP A 494 1.68 -2.44 -30.04
C ASP A 494 2.60 -3.27 -29.13
N THR A 495 3.65 -3.85 -29.74
CA THR A 495 4.64 -4.66 -29.03
C THR A 495 5.56 -3.83 -28.13
N TYR A 496 5.64 -2.52 -28.35
CA TYR A 496 6.43 -1.58 -27.53
C TYR A 496 5.83 -1.37 -26.13
N LEU A 497 4.54 -1.65 -25.93
CA LEU A 497 3.94 -1.68 -24.59
C LEU A 497 4.66 -2.65 -23.62
N ARG A 498 5.36 -3.65 -24.16
CA ARG A 498 6.17 -4.58 -23.38
C ARG A 498 7.55 -4.03 -23.00
N ASN A 499 7.97 -2.93 -23.62
CA ASN A 499 9.30 -2.35 -23.48
C ASN A 499 9.30 -1.18 -22.49
N GLU A 500 10.49 -0.71 -22.11
CA GLU A 500 10.69 0.34 -21.09
C GLU A 500 10.02 1.67 -21.44
N ILE A 501 9.94 2.05 -22.71
CA ILE A 501 9.35 3.31 -23.18
C ILE A 501 7.87 3.42 -22.82
N ALA A 502 7.12 2.33 -22.97
CA ALA A 502 5.70 2.31 -22.63
C ALA A 502 5.46 2.45 -21.11
N ARG A 503 6.38 2.00 -20.29
CA ARG A 503 6.32 2.16 -18.84
C ARG A 503 6.49 3.62 -18.44
N GLU A 504 7.39 4.35 -19.07
CA GLU A 504 7.66 5.74 -18.75
C GLU A 504 6.52 6.67 -19.16
N GLU A 505 5.96 6.46 -20.33
CA GLU A 505 4.94 7.35 -20.89
C GLU A 505 3.52 7.05 -20.35
N LEU A 506 3.15 5.78 -20.26
CA LEU A 506 1.78 5.38 -19.94
C LEU A 506 1.48 5.25 -18.46
N LEU A 507 2.46 4.88 -17.67
CA LEU A 507 2.21 4.37 -16.33
C LEU A 507 2.55 5.37 -15.24
N SER A 508 3.07 6.54 -15.56
CA SER A 508 3.66 7.45 -14.57
C SER A 508 4.67 6.72 -13.66
N ALA A 509 5.09 5.54 -14.09
CA ALA A 509 6.01 4.67 -13.39
C ALA A 509 7.44 5.08 -13.71
N CYS A 510 7.69 6.36 -13.64
CA CYS A 510 9.01 6.89 -13.85
C CYS A 510 9.85 6.70 -12.59
N LEU A 511 11.14 6.66 -12.77
CA LEU A 511 12.13 6.80 -11.69
C LEU A 511 12.08 8.20 -11.03
N ASP A 512 11.12 9.02 -11.44
CA ASP A 512 10.99 10.40 -11.04
C ASP A 512 10.10 10.57 -9.83
N VAL A 513 10.39 11.58 -9.02
CA VAL A 513 9.42 12.11 -8.07
C VAL A 513 8.54 13.10 -8.80
N LYS A 514 7.26 12.90 -8.69
CA LYS A 514 6.24 13.80 -9.22
C LYS A 514 5.42 14.36 -8.09
N PHE A 515 5.05 15.62 -8.21
CA PHE A 515 4.12 16.20 -7.26
C PHE A 515 3.02 17.02 -7.94
N PHE A 516 1.91 17.15 -7.25
CA PHE A 516 0.74 17.93 -7.66
C PHE A 516 0.09 18.59 -6.44
N ARG A 517 -0.76 19.57 -6.71
CA ARG A 517 -1.53 20.26 -5.67
C ARG A 517 -3.00 19.93 -5.81
N MET A 518 -3.63 19.65 -4.69
CA MET A 518 -5.05 19.42 -4.58
C MET A 518 -5.57 20.14 -3.35
N GLU A 519 -6.48 21.09 -3.56
CA GLU A 519 -6.93 22.01 -2.53
C GLU A 519 -5.72 22.79 -1.96
N ASP A 520 -5.55 22.87 -0.65
CA ASP A 520 -4.46 23.59 0.00
C ASP A 520 -3.25 22.69 0.37
N LYS A 521 -3.21 21.45 -0.17
CA LYS A 521 -2.17 20.47 0.15
C LYS A 521 -1.35 20.08 -1.06
N GLU A 522 -0.11 19.76 -0.79
CA GLU A 522 0.82 19.20 -1.75
C GLU A 522 0.86 17.68 -1.61
N TYR A 523 0.91 16.99 -2.76
CA TYR A 523 0.95 15.54 -2.83
C TYR A 523 2.09 15.11 -3.73
N PHE A 524 2.79 14.07 -3.35
CA PHE A 524 3.87 13.52 -4.15
C PHE A 524 3.84 12.00 -4.19
N PHE A 525 4.47 11.45 -5.19
CA PHE A 525 4.71 10.02 -5.29
C PHE A 525 6.03 9.74 -6.00
N VAL A 526 6.60 8.59 -5.72
CA VAL A 526 7.77 8.06 -6.38
C VAL A 526 7.30 6.93 -7.30
N GLY A 527 7.60 7.03 -8.56
CA GLY A 527 7.32 5.96 -9.52
C GLY A 527 8.07 4.69 -9.13
N ILE A 528 7.37 3.56 -9.20
CA ILE A 528 7.97 2.25 -8.95
C ILE A 528 8.09 1.53 -10.28
N ILE A 529 9.32 1.27 -10.70
CA ILE A 529 9.57 0.38 -11.84
C ILE A 529 9.51 -1.05 -11.34
N GLY A 530 8.70 -1.86 -11.99
CA GLY A 530 8.70 -3.29 -11.77
C GLY A 530 10.09 -3.88 -12.08
N ASN A 531 10.59 -4.75 -11.20
CA ASN A 531 11.86 -5.42 -11.40
C ASN A 531 11.83 -6.28 -12.67
N GLY A 532 12.75 -5.98 -13.59
CA GLY A 532 13.06 -6.84 -14.74
C GLY A 532 12.11 -6.67 -15.93
N MET A 533 12.42 -7.41 -17.00
CA MET A 533 11.79 -7.38 -18.32
C MET A 533 10.35 -7.91 -18.37
N GLN A 534 9.68 -8.10 -17.25
CA GLN A 534 8.30 -8.55 -17.24
C GLN A 534 7.33 -7.36 -17.27
N PRO A 535 6.30 -7.37 -18.13
CA PRO A 535 5.33 -6.29 -18.29
C PRO A 535 4.29 -6.27 -17.16
N THR A 536 4.66 -6.69 -15.96
CA THR A 536 3.80 -6.68 -14.78
C THR A 536 4.26 -5.56 -13.85
N ILE A 537 3.35 -4.64 -13.56
CA ILE A 537 3.56 -3.68 -12.48
C ILE A 537 2.90 -4.27 -11.23
N GLN A 538 3.70 -4.49 -10.20
CA GLN A 538 3.23 -5.18 -9.00
C GLN A 538 2.36 -4.32 -8.09
N CYS A 539 2.48 -2.99 -8.15
CA CYS A 539 1.73 -2.09 -7.29
C CYS A 539 1.56 -0.69 -7.89
N ALA A 540 0.53 0.01 -7.43
CA ALA A 540 0.35 1.43 -7.70
C ALA A 540 1.44 2.27 -7.02
N ALA A 541 1.72 3.45 -7.57
CA ALA A 541 2.47 4.45 -6.84
C ALA A 541 1.57 5.03 -5.75
N ASN A 542 1.92 4.79 -4.49
CA ASN A 542 1.23 5.38 -3.34
C ASN A 542 1.57 6.86 -3.26
N VAL A 543 0.54 7.67 -3.12
CA VAL A 543 0.66 9.11 -2.99
C VAL A 543 0.76 9.50 -1.52
N ARG A 544 1.65 10.43 -1.20
CA ARG A 544 1.80 11.03 0.12
C ARG A 544 1.43 12.49 0.11
N ALA A 545 0.93 12.97 1.23
CA ALA A 545 0.67 14.38 1.45
C ALA A 545 1.85 15.04 2.17
N VAL A 546 2.15 16.28 1.79
CA VAL A 546 2.96 17.23 2.56
C VAL A 546 2.03 18.31 3.06
N GLU A 547 1.86 18.38 4.35
CA GLU A 547 1.05 19.39 5.02
C GLU A 547 1.96 20.38 5.70
N ILE A 548 1.89 21.64 5.29
CA ILE A 548 2.61 22.73 5.92
C ILE A 548 1.87 23.08 7.22
N TYR A 549 2.49 22.76 8.36
CA TYR A 549 1.92 23.05 9.67
C TYR A 549 2.25 24.48 10.11
N LYS A 550 3.48 24.92 9.84
CA LYS A 550 3.96 26.25 10.18
C LYS A 550 4.96 26.73 9.13
N GLY A 551 4.86 28.01 8.75
CA GLY A 551 5.80 28.64 7.82
C GLY A 551 5.61 28.19 6.36
N ASN A 552 6.69 27.90 5.63
CA ASN A 552 6.65 27.60 4.20
C ASN A 552 7.64 26.48 3.80
N LEU A 553 7.68 25.38 4.54
CA LEU A 553 8.50 24.22 4.20
C LEU A 553 7.72 23.31 3.25
N ASN A 554 7.76 23.60 1.97
CA ASN A 554 7.02 22.89 0.93
C ASN A 554 7.80 21.67 0.40
N PHE A 555 7.18 20.90 -0.52
CA PHE A 555 7.77 19.70 -1.07
C PHE A 555 9.10 19.97 -1.81
N GLN A 556 9.23 21.10 -2.52
CA GLN A 556 10.45 21.40 -3.28
C GLN A 556 11.66 21.58 -2.36
N GLU A 557 11.47 22.13 -1.18
CA GLU A 557 12.52 22.29 -0.18
C GLU A 557 12.92 20.96 0.48
N LEU A 558 11.98 20.00 0.57
CA LEU A 558 12.26 18.65 1.07
C LEU A 558 12.93 17.76 0.03
N LEU A 559 12.81 18.10 -1.24
CA LEU A 559 13.26 17.26 -2.34
C LEU A 559 14.75 16.92 -2.32
N PRO A 560 15.70 17.85 -1.99
CA PRO A 560 17.12 17.50 -1.86
C PRO A 560 17.40 16.41 -0.83
N LEU A 561 16.57 16.31 0.22
CA LEU A 561 16.68 15.30 1.26
C LEU A 561 16.15 13.92 0.82
N MET A 562 15.38 13.89 -0.26
CA MET A 562 14.80 12.67 -0.83
C MET A 562 15.57 12.21 -2.08
N SER A 563 16.29 13.11 -2.73
CA SER A 563 17.08 12.87 -3.95
C SER A 563 18.46 12.28 -3.64
N VAL A 564 18.57 11.41 -2.64
CA VAL A 564 19.81 10.78 -2.23
C VAL A 564 19.91 9.35 -2.75
N THR A 565 21.08 8.97 -3.23
CA THR A 565 21.30 7.66 -3.87
C THR A 565 21.78 6.58 -2.91
N PHE A 566 22.30 6.99 -1.76
CA PHE A 566 22.89 6.06 -0.79
C PHE A 566 21.86 5.33 0.09
N VAL A 567 20.63 5.83 0.21
CA VAL A 567 19.60 5.17 1.01
C VAL A 567 18.92 4.04 0.24
N ARG A 568 18.78 4.21 -1.06
CA ARG A 568 18.16 3.21 -1.92
C ARG A 568 18.83 3.25 -3.29
N ASN A 569 19.57 2.21 -3.61
CA ASN A 569 20.36 2.17 -4.82
C ASN A 569 19.52 2.44 -6.08
N GLY A 570 19.83 3.55 -6.74
CA GLY A 570 19.20 3.95 -8.00
C GLY A 570 17.74 4.39 -7.92
N GLN A 571 17.21 4.68 -6.71
CA GLN A 571 15.84 5.13 -6.53
C GLN A 571 15.77 6.30 -5.54
N LEU A 572 14.80 7.19 -5.76
CA LEU A 572 14.49 8.24 -4.81
C LEU A 572 13.88 7.68 -3.53
N THR A 573 14.15 8.31 -2.41
CA THR A 573 13.57 7.91 -1.13
C THR A 573 12.14 8.41 -1.00
N ILE A 574 11.31 7.64 -0.33
CA ILE A 574 9.90 8.01 -0.09
C ILE A 574 9.75 8.94 1.11
N LEU A 575 10.76 9.00 1.95
CA LEU A 575 10.89 9.89 3.10
C LEU A 575 12.27 10.54 3.06
N PRO A 576 12.47 11.70 3.71
CA PRO A 576 13.78 12.30 3.87
C PRO A 576 14.80 11.31 4.42
N PHE A 577 16.01 11.34 3.90
CA PHE A 577 17.04 10.34 4.23
C PHE A 577 17.38 10.22 5.74
N PRO A 578 17.26 11.27 6.57
CA PRO A 578 17.52 11.15 7.99
C PRO A 578 16.65 10.10 8.69
N ILE A 579 15.47 9.81 8.15
CA ILE A 579 14.61 8.73 8.69
C ILE A 579 15.26 7.35 8.58
N LYS A 580 16.14 7.12 7.58
CA LYS A 580 16.91 5.86 7.51
C LYS A 580 17.89 5.75 8.69
N TYR A 581 18.51 6.85 9.08
CA TYR A 581 19.40 6.89 10.26
C TYR A 581 18.64 6.64 11.56
N ILE A 582 17.47 7.25 11.73
CA ILE A 582 16.61 6.99 12.89
C ILE A 582 16.24 5.51 12.97
N LYS A 583 15.80 4.92 11.87
CA LYS A 583 15.43 3.50 11.83
C LYS A 583 16.61 2.57 12.16
N GLU A 584 17.78 2.90 11.64
CA GLU A 584 18.98 2.11 11.94
C GLU A 584 19.43 2.27 13.40
N TYR A 585 19.29 3.48 13.98
CA TYR A 585 19.51 3.74 15.40
C TYR A 585 18.59 2.88 16.27
N ILE A 586 17.30 2.80 15.93
CA ILE A 586 16.32 1.98 16.65
C ILE A 586 16.70 0.50 16.58
N ASN A 587 17.08 0.00 15.40
CA ASN A 587 17.52 -1.38 15.21
C ASN A 587 18.77 -1.74 16.03
N LEU A 588 19.66 -0.77 16.26
CA LEU A 588 20.86 -0.98 17.07
C LEU A 588 20.62 -0.85 18.58
N SER A 589 19.50 -0.21 18.97
CA SER A 589 19.14 0.03 20.37
C SER A 589 18.29 -1.10 20.96
N ASN A 590 17.57 -1.82 20.10
CA ASN A 590 16.81 -3.03 20.45
C ASN A 590 17.72 -4.27 20.42
#